data_9b35d9b12373ec198f39168a62ff8fc3
#
_entry.id   9b35d9b12373ec198f39168a62ff8fc3
#
_cell.length_a   1.000
_cell.length_b   1.000
_cell.length_c   1.000
_cell.angle_alpha   90.00
_cell.angle_beta   90.00
_cell.angle_gamma   90.00
#
_symmetry.space_group_name_H-M   'P 1'
#
loop_
_entity.id
_entity.type
_entity.pdbx_description
1 polymer ?
#
loop_
_entity_poly.entity_id
_entity_poly.type
_entity_poly.pdbx_seq_one_letter_code
_entity_poly.pdbx_strand_id
1 'polypeptide(L)'
;MKSHEGSHYQEKLPLKCVPNSQGESVGKNRFSEISISGLVYEDLSPMLQSKVESAEDLVMLLTLVSFEQEGGEEAKNLKLIKTISDGKMTVQRGFKLMESYGAAKKTQGQNSLTEAFDHVSYFGQGFALHNKDCRSLKEIADKSVQTVVLSPPYGLGQRIYPTGVMIAEQLGSEPSSDGYVENSIEYYAEIQRVLKDEGSLFINIADTFKGVSCLVTHKLVIAMVENGWHLVGDWTWKKTNPKPVGKIKRLAPTTERIFHFVKDPKNYFFREFTHWKQGELFGIQRGCNDAKSGDKKDRVKWSLKKPIKRFKDFLDEQDVQGVIEGAAFNWAELRKIDKSYKHLAPYPAYLPILPILMTSKIGDTVLDIFSGTGTTAEVALQLGRNAIGYDTDPVSIEFSKKRLDLVEQNLPSNDEISDLENEYMTAA
;
A
#
# COMPACT_ATOMS: atom_id res chain seq x y z
N MET A 1 22.13 -35.45 32.37
CA MET A 1 20.76 -35.97 32.37
C MET A 1 19.89 -35.06 33.23
N LYS A 2 19.19 -34.15 32.63
CA LYS A 2 17.92 -33.53 33.05
C LYS A 2 17.45 -32.67 31.89
N SER A 3 16.41 -33.15 31.27
CA SER A 3 15.64 -32.53 30.18
C SER A 3 14.95 -31.27 30.71
N HIS A 4 15.07 -30.15 29.99
CA HIS A 4 14.16 -29.02 30.15
C HIS A 4 13.17 -29.05 28.98
N GLU A 5 11.95 -29.37 29.35
CA GLU A 5 10.77 -29.31 28.50
C GLU A 5 10.45 -27.86 28.13
N GLY A 6 10.31 -27.62 26.87
CA GLY A 6 9.82 -26.33 26.36
C GLY A 6 8.32 -26.18 26.66
N SER A 7 7.95 -25.06 27.24
CA SER A 7 6.57 -24.76 27.56
C SER A 7 5.77 -24.49 26.27
N HIS A 8 4.75 -25.31 26.05
CA HIS A 8 3.77 -25.19 24.98
C HIS A 8 2.82 -24.01 25.24
N TYR A 9 2.92 -22.95 24.44
CA TYR A 9 1.85 -21.97 24.28
C TYR A 9 0.78 -22.50 23.31
N GLN A 10 0.23 -23.66 23.61
CA GLN A 10 -0.97 -24.21 23.00
C GLN A 10 -1.86 -24.79 24.07
N GLU A 11 -2.25 -24.00 25.04
CA GLU A 11 -3.45 -24.30 25.81
C GLU A 11 -4.59 -23.43 25.32
N LYS A 12 -5.64 -24.12 24.85
CA LYS A 12 -6.94 -23.53 24.59
C LYS A 12 -7.35 -22.73 25.80
N LEU A 13 -7.50 -21.42 25.64
CA LEU A 13 -8.12 -20.57 26.65
C LEU A 13 -9.42 -21.24 27.11
N PRO A 14 -9.60 -21.54 28.39
CA PRO A 14 -10.86 -22.06 28.87
C PRO A 14 -11.90 -20.95 28.88
N LEU A 15 -12.64 -20.81 27.77
CA LEU A 15 -13.84 -20.02 27.73
C LEU A 15 -14.91 -20.67 28.63
N LYS A 16 -14.91 -20.31 29.88
CA LYS A 16 -16.07 -20.47 30.78
C LYS A 16 -16.33 -19.13 31.44
N CYS A 17 -16.85 -18.19 30.66
CA CYS A 17 -17.60 -17.07 31.23
C CYS A 17 -19.08 -17.37 31.05
N VAL A 18 -19.75 -17.79 32.13
CA VAL A 18 -21.21 -17.85 32.21
C VAL A 18 -21.68 -16.47 32.67
N PRO A 19 -22.49 -15.74 31.91
CA PRO A 19 -23.07 -14.49 32.40
C PRO A 19 -24.09 -14.77 33.45
N ASN A 20 -23.88 -14.27 34.66
CA ASN A 20 -24.95 -14.22 35.69
C ASN A 20 -25.92 -13.10 35.36
N SER A 21 -27.16 -13.49 35.09
CA SER A 21 -28.29 -12.60 34.92
C SER A 21 -28.76 -12.10 36.26
N GLN A 22 -28.34 -10.94 36.72
CA GLN A 22 -29.11 -10.06 37.61
C GLN A 22 -28.48 -8.67 37.60
N GLY A 23 -29.30 -7.66 37.31
CA GLY A 23 -28.86 -6.27 37.25
C GLY A 23 -28.55 -5.71 38.63
N GLU A 24 -27.32 -5.33 38.84
CA GLU A 24 -26.90 -4.40 39.90
C GLU A 24 -25.74 -3.54 39.46
N SER A 25 -25.71 -2.32 39.96
CA SER A 25 -24.84 -1.17 39.72
C SER A 25 -23.44 -1.45 39.19
N VAL A 26 -23.12 -0.77 38.09
CA VAL A 26 -21.80 -0.69 37.45
C VAL A 26 -20.78 -0.04 38.40
N GLY A 27 -20.09 -0.88 39.15
CA GLY A 27 -18.96 -0.50 40.02
C GLY A 27 -17.95 -1.62 40.05
N LYS A 28 -16.70 -1.28 39.85
CA LYS A 28 -15.40 -1.94 40.04
C LYS A 28 -15.25 -3.49 40.02
N ASN A 29 -16.28 -4.32 40.17
CA ASN A 29 -16.19 -5.79 40.29
C ASN A 29 -16.53 -6.58 39.02
N ARG A 30 -16.75 -5.93 37.86
CA ARG A 30 -17.22 -6.63 36.66
C ARG A 30 -16.18 -7.57 36.05
N PHE A 31 -14.90 -7.39 36.37
CA PHE A 31 -13.77 -8.10 35.77
C PHE A 31 -12.81 -8.75 36.78
N SER A 32 -13.17 -8.85 38.06
CA SER A 32 -12.32 -9.32 39.14
C SER A 32 -11.84 -10.77 39.02
N GLU A 33 -12.45 -11.58 38.16
CA GLU A 33 -12.09 -12.98 37.93
C GLU A 33 -11.18 -13.20 36.72
N ILE A 34 -10.84 -12.13 35.97
CA ILE A 34 -10.01 -12.22 34.77
C ILE A 34 -8.58 -11.90 35.14
N SER A 35 -7.69 -12.89 34.98
CA SER A 35 -6.24 -12.73 35.17
C SER A 35 -5.51 -13.37 34.00
N ILE A 36 -4.47 -12.68 33.49
CA ILE A 36 -3.58 -13.16 32.44
C ILE A 36 -2.13 -12.96 32.89
N SER A 37 -1.35 -14.03 32.94
CA SER A 37 0.04 -13.99 33.43
C SER A 37 0.20 -13.32 34.81
N GLY A 38 -0.80 -13.49 35.70
CA GLY A 38 -0.82 -12.85 37.02
C GLY A 38 -1.25 -11.38 37.02
N LEU A 39 -1.49 -10.77 35.87
CA LEU A 39 -2.01 -9.39 35.75
C LEU A 39 -3.54 -9.40 35.86
N VAL A 40 -4.10 -8.37 36.49
CA VAL A 40 -5.54 -8.13 36.66
C VAL A 40 -5.90 -6.73 36.23
N TYR A 41 -7.20 -6.40 36.19
CA TYR A 41 -7.70 -5.09 35.75
C TYR A 41 -7.03 -3.91 36.48
N GLU A 42 -6.77 -4.06 37.77
CA GLU A 42 -6.17 -3.04 38.62
C GLU A 42 -4.70 -2.73 38.27
N ASP A 43 -4.01 -3.65 37.57
CA ASP A 43 -2.63 -3.45 37.09
C ASP A 43 -2.54 -2.57 35.88
N LEU A 44 -3.68 -2.30 35.19
CA LEU A 44 -3.74 -1.40 34.07
C LEU A 44 -3.72 0.06 34.54
N SER A 45 -3.01 0.92 33.81
CA SER A 45 -3.10 2.37 34.03
C SER A 45 -4.54 2.88 33.88
N PRO A 46 -4.94 3.97 34.56
CA PRO A 46 -6.29 4.52 34.43
C PRO A 46 -6.72 4.81 32.97
N MET A 47 -5.75 5.15 32.13
CA MET A 47 -6.00 5.42 30.72
C MET A 47 -6.29 4.13 29.92
N LEU A 48 -5.65 3.01 30.26
CA LEU A 48 -5.94 1.70 29.67
C LEU A 48 -7.25 1.12 30.24
N GLN A 49 -7.52 1.31 31.52
CA GLN A 49 -8.79 0.91 32.14
C GLN A 49 -9.99 1.56 31.43
N SER A 50 -9.84 2.83 30.99
CA SER A 50 -10.87 3.54 30.21
C SER A 50 -11.13 2.95 28.82
N LYS A 51 -10.28 2.06 28.31
CA LYS A 51 -10.43 1.37 27.02
C LYS A 51 -11.09 0.00 27.16
N VAL A 52 -11.39 -0.46 28.36
CA VAL A 52 -12.05 -1.75 28.63
C VAL A 52 -13.55 -1.55 28.58
N GLU A 53 -14.18 -1.94 27.50
CA GLU A 53 -15.63 -1.92 27.34
C GLU A 53 -16.25 -3.32 27.53
N SER A 54 -15.46 -4.37 27.32
CA SER A 54 -15.84 -5.77 27.42
C SER A 54 -14.81 -6.64 28.14
N ALA A 55 -15.19 -7.85 28.53
CA ALA A 55 -14.27 -8.85 29.04
C ALA A 55 -13.17 -9.23 28.02
N GLU A 56 -13.54 -9.21 26.72
CA GLU A 56 -12.58 -9.47 25.63
C GLU A 56 -11.53 -8.38 25.54
N ASP A 57 -11.91 -7.11 25.68
CA ASP A 57 -10.95 -5.99 25.70
C ASP A 57 -9.97 -6.11 26.87
N LEU A 58 -10.46 -6.52 28.04
CA LEU A 58 -9.58 -6.75 29.20
C LEU A 58 -8.58 -7.88 28.94
N VAL A 59 -9.05 -9.03 28.45
CA VAL A 59 -8.17 -10.17 28.10
C VAL A 59 -7.10 -9.73 27.09
N MET A 60 -7.49 -9.02 26.04
CA MET A 60 -6.56 -8.51 25.04
C MET A 60 -5.54 -7.53 25.63
N LEU A 61 -5.97 -6.60 26.48
CA LEU A 61 -5.06 -5.63 27.12
C LEU A 61 -4.09 -6.29 28.08
N LEU A 62 -4.56 -7.18 28.95
CA LEU A 62 -3.68 -7.90 29.89
C LEU A 62 -2.66 -8.76 29.14
N THR A 63 -3.09 -9.40 28.04
CA THR A 63 -2.18 -10.18 27.18
C THR A 63 -1.13 -9.29 26.51
N LEU A 64 -1.52 -8.09 26.04
CA LEU A 64 -0.60 -7.11 25.45
C LEU A 64 0.42 -6.60 26.47
N VAL A 65 -0.02 -6.31 27.71
CA VAL A 65 0.86 -5.85 28.78
C VAL A 65 1.87 -6.95 29.15
N SER A 66 1.40 -8.19 29.33
CA SER A 66 2.27 -9.33 29.56
C SER A 66 3.28 -9.53 28.43
N PHE A 67 2.83 -9.44 27.20
CA PHE A 67 3.69 -9.56 26.02
C PHE A 67 4.80 -8.50 26.00
N GLU A 68 4.49 -7.22 26.27
CA GLU A 68 5.50 -6.16 26.32
C GLU A 68 6.45 -6.30 27.52
N GLN A 69 5.97 -6.85 28.64
CA GLN A 69 6.82 -7.08 29.83
C GLN A 69 7.77 -8.25 29.64
N GLU A 70 7.30 -9.36 29.10
CA GLU A 70 8.03 -10.62 28.98
C GLU A 70 8.80 -10.79 27.68
N GLY A 71 8.39 -10.08 26.62
CA GLY A 71 8.89 -10.22 25.25
C GLY A 71 10.24 -9.57 24.95
N GLY A 72 10.92 -9.02 25.98
CA GLY A 72 12.22 -8.37 25.82
C GLY A 72 12.17 -7.01 25.14
N GLU A 73 13.34 -6.49 24.72
CA GLU A 73 13.44 -5.16 24.10
C GLU A 73 12.64 -5.04 22.79
N GLU A 74 12.56 -6.10 22.01
CA GLU A 74 11.84 -6.11 20.75
C GLU A 74 10.32 -5.92 20.93
N ALA A 75 9.71 -6.62 21.91
CA ALA A 75 8.29 -6.45 22.22
C ALA A 75 8.00 -5.04 22.76
N LYS A 76 8.86 -4.50 23.61
CA LYS A 76 8.77 -3.13 24.14
C LYS A 76 8.87 -2.08 23.03
N ASN A 77 9.70 -2.32 22.03
CA ASN A 77 9.87 -1.43 20.89
C ASN A 77 8.64 -1.32 20.00
N LEU A 78 7.72 -2.31 20.01
CA LEU A 78 6.44 -2.21 19.31
C LEU A 78 5.53 -1.09 19.85
N LYS A 79 5.74 -0.68 21.12
CA LYS A 79 5.02 0.42 21.78
C LYS A 79 3.49 0.29 21.67
N LEU A 80 2.96 -0.94 21.62
CA LEU A 80 1.54 -1.20 21.41
C LEU A 80 0.71 -0.61 22.54
N ILE A 81 1.11 -0.86 23.79
CA ILE A 81 0.43 -0.34 24.98
C ILE A 81 0.44 1.18 24.99
N LYS A 82 1.58 1.81 24.70
CA LYS A 82 1.66 3.27 24.62
C LYS A 82 0.75 3.83 23.52
N THR A 83 0.71 3.20 22.35
CA THR A 83 -0.10 3.63 21.22
C THR A 83 -1.60 3.50 21.50
N ILE A 84 -2.01 2.46 22.22
CA ILE A 84 -3.40 2.26 22.70
C ILE A 84 -3.74 3.30 23.77
N SER A 85 -2.87 3.49 24.73
CA SER A 85 -3.01 4.48 25.80
C SER A 85 -3.22 5.88 25.24
N ASP A 86 -2.40 6.27 24.27
CA ASP A 86 -2.49 7.58 23.58
C ASP A 86 -3.77 7.73 22.70
N GLY A 87 -4.60 6.69 22.62
CA GLY A 87 -5.81 6.68 21.78
C GLY A 87 -5.55 6.61 20.27
N LYS A 88 -4.32 6.27 19.87
CA LYS A 88 -3.90 6.17 18.47
C LYS A 88 -4.21 4.81 17.85
N MET A 89 -4.56 3.82 18.68
CA MET A 89 -4.88 2.45 18.27
C MET A 89 -5.98 1.88 19.15
N THR A 90 -6.84 1.02 18.60
CA THR A 90 -7.81 0.22 19.38
C THR A 90 -7.14 -0.99 20.01
N VAL A 91 -7.74 -1.51 21.08
CA VAL A 91 -7.25 -2.72 21.78
C VAL A 91 -7.20 -3.93 20.83
N GLN A 92 -8.28 -4.17 20.08
CA GLN A 92 -8.39 -5.27 19.12
C GLN A 92 -7.31 -5.19 18.02
N ARG A 93 -6.97 -3.99 17.61
CA ARG A 93 -5.92 -3.78 16.61
C ARG A 93 -4.54 -4.07 17.17
N GLY A 94 -4.24 -3.58 18.38
CA GLY A 94 -2.99 -3.89 19.08
C GLY A 94 -2.80 -5.38 19.29
N PHE A 95 -3.86 -6.08 19.69
CA PHE A 95 -3.84 -7.53 19.91
C PHE A 95 -3.54 -8.30 18.60
N LYS A 96 -4.18 -7.96 17.49
CA LYS A 96 -3.90 -8.55 16.16
C LYS A 96 -2.46 -8.35 15.71
N LEU A 97 -1.87 -7.20 16.02
CA LEU A 97 -0.46 -6.93 15.69
C LEU A 97 0.48 -7.80 16.52
N MET A 98 0.21 -7.97 17.81
CA MET A 98 0.94 -8.88 18.68
C MET A 98 0.85 -10.35 18.18
N GLU A 99 -0.35 -10.82 17.81
CA GLU A 99 -0.54 -12.16 17.23
C GLU A 99 0.26 -12.36 15.96
N SER A 100 0.25 -11.37 15.07
CA SER A 100 1.03 -11.38 13.81
C SER A 100 2.53 -11.44 14.09
N TYR A 101 3.02 -10.69 15.08
CA TYR A 101 4.40 -10.73 15.55
C TYR A 101 4.76 -12.10 16.13
N GLY A 102 3.92 -12.68 16.98
CA GLY A 102 4.12 -14.01 17.55
C GLY A 102 4.09 -15.14 16.51
N ALA A 103 3.24 -15.02 15.47
CA ALA A 103 3.22 -15.96 14.36
C ALA A 103 4.50 -15.88 13.52
N ALA A 104 5.00 -14.66 13.25
CA ALA A 104 6.27 -14.44 12.56
C ALA A 104 7.45 -15.07 13.32
N LYS A 105 7.51 -14.91 14.66
CA LYS A 105 8.54 -15.58 15.51
C LYS A 105 8.48 -17.09 15.49
N LYS A 106 7.30 -17.70 15.43
CA LYS A 106 7.14 -19.17 15.39
C LYS A 106 7.64 -19.80 14.09
N THR A 107 7.58 -19.06 12.98
CA THR A 107 8.10 -19.49 11.67
C THR A 107 9.63 -19.38 11.59
N GLN A 108 10.24 -18.63 12.50
CA GLN A 108 11.67 -18.30 12.51
C GLN A 108 12.40 -18.98 13.68
N GLY A 109 12.45 -20.29 13.70
CA GLY A 109 13.36 -20.98 14.64
C GLY A 109 14.79 -20.44 14.51
N GLN A 110 15.19 -19.58 15.48
CA GLN A 110 16.54 -19.07 15.69
C GLN A 110 17.17 -18.23 14.57
N ASN A 111 16.93 -16.89 14.60
CA ASN A 111 17.92 -15.83 14.31
C ASN A 111 17.27 -14.48 14.54
N SER A 112 18.04 -13.44 14.82
CA SER A 112 17.54 -12.08 15.14
C SER A 112 16.61 -11.56 14.06
N LEU A 113 15.50 -10.90 14.43
CA LEU A 113 14.46 -10.42 13.51
C LEU A 113 14.98 -9.45 12.43
N THR A 114 16.07 -8.75 12.70
CA THR A 114 16.74 -7.86 11.75
C THR A 114 17.50 -8.61 10.65
N GLU A 115 17.98 -9.82 10.90
CA GLU A 115 18.69 -10.65 9.89
C GLU A 115 17.77 -11.60 9.12
N ALA A 116 16.59 -11.92 9.64
CA ALA A 116 15.67 -12.90 9.02
C ALA A 116 14.81 -12.34 7.90
N PHE A 117 14.65 -11.00 7.78
CA PHE A 117 13.98 -10.34 6.67
C PHE A 117 14.93 -9.91 5.55
N ASP A 118 16.22 -10.03 5.76
CA ASP A 118 17.18 -9.83 4.70
C ASP A 118 17.15 -11.05 3.77
N HIS A 119 16.64 -10.82 2.53
CA HIS A 119 17.06 -11.52 1.33
C HIS A 119 16.20 -12.63 0.74
N VAL A 120 14.88 -12.57 0.79
CA VAL A 120 14.15 -13.32 -0.24
C VAL A 120 14.01 -12.43 -1.47
N SER A 121 14.74 -12.76 -2.52
CA SER A 121 14.55 -12.15 -3.83
C SER A 121 14.03 -13.20 -4.78
N TYR A 122 12.99 -12.88 -5.54
CA TYR A 122 12.45 -13.71 -6.59
C TYR A 122 12.79 -13.12 -7.95
N PHE A 123 13.24 -13.96 -8.86
CA PHE A 123 13.58 -13.58 -10.22
C PHE A 123 12.76 -14.40 -11.19
N GLY A 124 12.25 -13.77 -12.24
CA GLY A 124 11.58 -14.41 -13.37
C GLY A 124 12.02 -13.79 -14.68
N GLN A 125 11.34 -14.13 -15.76
CA GLN A 125 11.63 -13.56 -17.06
C GLN A 125 11.23 -12.09 -17.09
N GLY A 126 12.22 -11.20 -16.94
CA GLY A 126 12.04 -9.76 -16.98
C GLY A 126 11.58 -9.13 -15.64
N PHE A 127 11.59 -9.86 -14.51
CA PHE A 127 11.29 -9.25 -13.23
C PHE A 127 12.21 -9.67 -12.09
N ALA A 128 12.35 -8.77 -11.11
CA ALA A 128 12.95 -9.01 -9.82
C ALA A 128 12.05 -8.46 -8.71
N LEU A 129 11.79 -9.28 -7.68
CA LEU A 129 11.04 -8.88 -6.48
C LEU A 129 11.93 -9.05 -5.26
N HIS A 130 12.04 -8.00 -4.44
CA HIS A 130 12.89 -7.97 -3.27
C HIS A 130 12.05 -7.76 -2.01
N ASN A 131 12.12 -8.74 -1.08
CA ASN A 131 11.55 -8.56 0.26
C ASN A 131 12.54 -7.79 1.13
N LYS A 132 12.58 -6.48 0.97
CA LYS A 132 13.55 -5.58 1.61
C LYS A 132 12.99 -4.20 1.87
N ASP A 133 13.67 -3.49 2.78
CA ASP A 133 13.51 -2.07 2.97
C ASP A 133 14.10 -1.30 1.77
N CYS A 134 13.29 -0.47 1.15
CA CYS A 134 13.66 0.28 -0.05
C CYS A 134 14.36 1.62 0.22
N ARG A 135 14.70 1.93 1.49
CA ARG A 135 15.64 3.03 1.82
C ARG A 135 17.06 2.76 1.29
N SER A 136 17.32 1.55 0.84
CA SER A 136 18.57 1.17 0.19
C SER A 136 18.28 0.27 -1.00
N LEU A 137 18.56 0.74 -2.20
CA LEU A 137 18.36 0.03 -3.47
C LEU A 137 19.71 -0.48 -4.03
N LYS A 138 20.53 -1.12 -3.20
CA LYS A 138 21.91 -1.55 -3.54
C LYS A 138 21.96 -2.54 -4.71
N GLU A 139 20.89 -3.30 -4.93
CA GLU A 139 20.79 -4.26 -6.02
C GLU A 139 20.58 -3.58 -7.38
N ILE A 140 20.20 -2.30 -7.38
CA ILE A 140 19.93 -1.53 -8.59
C ILE A 140 21.11 -0.60 -8.89
N ALA A 141 21.65 -0.74 -10.09
CA ALA A 141 22.74 0.13 -10.56
C ALA A 141 22.27 1.59 -10.71
N ASP A 142 23.18 2.53 -10.55
CA ASP A 142 22.92 3.94 -10.81
C ASP A 142 22.41 4.14 -12.24
N LYS A 143 21.42 5.02 -12.42
CA LYS A 143 20.89 5.42 -13.74
C LYS A 143 20.48 4.24 -14.62
N SER A 144 19.89 3.20 -14.04
CA SER A 144 19.45 1.99 -14.77
C SER A 144 17.94 1.87 -14.94
N VAL A 145 17.16 2.60 -14.14
CA VAL A 145 15.70 2.61 -14.15
C VAL A 145 15.17 3.73 -15.04
N GLN A 146 14.23 3.43 -15.94
CA GLN A 146 13.63 4.41 -16.83
C GLN A 146 12.40 5.07 -16.23
N THR A 147 11.53 4.28 -15.59
CA THR A 147 10.27 4.78 -15.03
C THR A 147 10.04 4.19 -13.67
N VAL A 148 9.62 5.03 -12.74
CA VAL A 148 9.15 4.62 -11.40
C VAL A 148 7.68 4.95 -11.29
N VAL A 149 6.85 3.97 -10.94
CA VAL A 149 5.42 4.16 -10.68
C VAL A 149 5.09 3.51 -9.36
N LEU A 150 4.65 4.30 -8.40
CA LEU A 150 4.42 3.82 -7.04
C LEU A 150 3.21 4.49 -6.37
N SER A 151 2.70 3.83 -5.33
CA SER A 151 1.75 4.39 -4.39
C SER A 151 2.25 4.13 -2.97
N PRO A 152 2.85 5.13 -2.31
CA PRO A 152 3.43 4.94 -0.98
C PRO A 152 2.33 4.67 0.05
N PRO A 153 2.65 4.13 1.23
CA PRO A 153 1.74 4.13 2.36
C PRO A 153 1.29 5.56 2.66
N TYR A 154 -0.03 5.79 2.74
CA TYR A 154 -0.56 7.14 3.00
C TYR A 154 -0.34 7.53 4.47
N GLY A 155 0.07 8.78 4.69
CA GLY A 155 0.56 9.27 5.97
C GLY A 155 -0.43 9.24 7.13
N LEU A 156 0.10 9.43 8.34
CA LEU A 156 -0.61 9.68 9.59
C LEU A 156 -1.46 8.51 10.11
N GLY A 157 -0.98 7.29 9.90
CA GLY A 157 -1.61 6.08 10.44
C GLY A 157 -2.93 5.71 9.77
N GLN A 158 -3.21 6.21 8.55
CA GLN A 158 -4.40 5.77 7.80
C GLN A 158 -4.42 4.26 7.57
N ARG A 159 -3.25 3.66 7.40
CA ARG A 159 -3.07 2.23 7.21
C ARG A 159 -1.80 1.80 7.91
N ILE A 160 -1.91 0.81 8.76
CA ILE A 160 -0.79 0.12 9.37
C ILE A 160 -0.74 -1.25 8.71
N TYR A 161 0.38 -1.56 8.12
CA TYR A 161 0.62 -2.85 7.47
C TYR A 161 1.21 -3.80 8.52
N PRO A 162 0.66 -5.01 8.68
CA PRO A 162 1.22 -6.02 9.59
C PRO A 162 2.45 -6.66 8.93
N THR A 163 3.54 -5.91 8.83
CA THR A 163 4.77 -6.37 8.19
C THR A 163 5.83 -6.68 9.23
N GLY A 164 6.89 -7.38 8.84
CA GLY A 164 8.03 -7.63 9.70
C GLY A 164 8.85 -6.41 10.10
N VAL A 165 8.54 -5.24 9.53
CA VAL A 165 9.15 -3.97 9.94
C VAL A 165 8.42 -3.41 11.15
N MET A 166 9.15 -2.87 12.11
CA MET A 166 8.58 -2.21 13.29
C MET A 166 7.59 -1.12 12.85
N ILE A 167 6.38 -1.13 13.42
CA ILE A 167 5.30 -0.20 13.04
C ILE A 167 5.76 1.26 13.16
N ALA A 168 6.61 1.58 14.13
CA ALA A 168 7.15 2.93 14.33
C ALA A 168 8.09 3.40 13.20
N GLU A 169 8.63 2.47 12.40
CA GLU A 169 9.56 2.75 11.31
C GLU A 169 8.89 2.64 9.92
N GLN A 170 7.63 2.22 9.88
CA GLN A 170 6.89 2.18 8.62
C GLN A 170 6.55 3.57 8.14
N LEU A 171 6.87 3.87 6.89
CA LEU A 171 6.36 5.06 6.23
C LEU A 171 4.83 5.08 6.32
N GLY A 172 4.25 6.23 6.69
CA GLY A 172 2.82 6.40 6.91
C GLY A 172 2.37 6.23 8.35
N SER A 173 3.24 5.80 9.28
CA SER A 173 2.94 5.68 10.72
C SER A 173 3.19 6.97 11.51
N GLU A 174 3.81 7.96 10.90
CA GLU A 174 4.24 9.21 11.54
C GLU A 174 3.04 9.98 12.15
N PRO A 175 3.26 10.65 13.29
CA PRO A 175 2.19 11.39 13.97
C PRO A 175 1.81 12.70 13.26
N SER A 176 2.70 13.23 12.42
CA SER A 176 2.54 14.51 11.73
C SER A 176 2.81 14.42 10.24
N SER A 177 2.24 15.35 9.46
CA SER A 177 2.52 15.47 8.03
C SER A 177 3.96 15.86 7.74
N ASP A 178 4.58 16.63 8.62
CA ASP A 178 5.99 17.03 8.45
C ASP A 178 6.92 15.83 8.64
N GLY A 179 6.72 15.03 9.69
CA GLY A 179 7.50 13.80 9.89
C GLY A 179 7.29 12.78 8.76
N TYR A 180 6.07 12.65 8.21
CA TYR A 180 5.85 11.81 7.04
C TYR A 180 6.64 12.27 5.82
N VAL A 181 6.65 13.57 5.58
CA VAL A 181 7.36 14.16 4.44
C VAL A 181 8.88 14.01 4.60
N GLU A 182 9.39 14.32 5.80
CA GLU A 182 10.80 14.16 6.13
C GLU A 182 11.28 12.72 5.88
N ASN A 183 10.57 11.72 6.42
CA ASN A 183 10.90 10.33 6.19
C ASN A 183 10.74 9.92 4.72
N SER A 184 9.75 10.46 4.00
CA SER A 184 9.53 10.14 2.58
C SER A 184 10.72 10.54 1.69
N ILE A 185 11.39 11.64 1.99
CA ILE A 185 12.51 12.15 1.18
C ILE A 185 13.68 11.16 1.14
N GLU A 186 13.92 10.39 2.20
CA GLU A 186 14.97 9.36 2.22
C GLU A 186 14.74 8.29 1.13
N TYR A 187 13.50 7.84 0.95
CA TYR A 187 13.16 6.87 -0.10
C TYR A 187 13.33 7.45 -1.51
N TYR A 188 12.96 8.70 -1.69
CA TYR A 188 13.05 9.35 -3.00
C TYR A 188 14.48 9.76 -3.39
N ALA A 189 15.38 9.90 -2.42
CA ALA A 189 16.81 10.12 -2.70
C ALA A 189 17.45 8.89 -3.38
N GLU A 190 17.13 7.66 -2.94
CA GLU A 190 17.59 6.45 -3.62
C GLU A 190 17.00 6.30 -5.03
N ILE A 191 15.74 6.70 -5.22
CA ILE A 191 15.15 6.76 -6.57
C ILE A 191 15.92 7.72 -7.46
N GLN A 192 16.37 8.89 -6.99
CA GLN A 192 17.19 9.81 -7.78
C GLN A 192 18.48 9.16 -8.28
N ARG A 193 19.12 8.33 -7.46
CA ARG A 193 20.34 7.62 -7.81
C ARG A 193 20.10 6.61 -8.94
N VAL A 194 19.09 5.76 -8.79
CA VAL A 194 18.85 4.64 -9.71
C VAL A 194 18.11 5.06 -10.98
N LEU A 195 17.37 6.17 -10.97
CA LEU A 195 16.64 6.68 -12.12
C LEU A 195 17.61 7.25 -13.17
N LYS A 196 17.40 6.95 -14.45
CA LYS A 196 18.12 7.58 -15.56
C LYS A 196 17.92 9.10 -15.53
N ASP A 197 18.81 9.86 -16.18
CA ASP A 197 18.67 11.32 -16.23
C ASP A 197 17.41 11.74 -17.01
N GLU A 198 17.07 10.99 -18.05
CA GLU A 198 15.82 11.15 -18.81
C GLU A 198 14.62 10.40 -18.23
N GLY A 199 14.76 9.80 -17.04
CA GLY A 199 13.74 8.97 -16.40
C GLY A 199 12.63 9.77 -15.70
N SER A 200 11.54 9.11 -15.39
CA SER A 200 10.33 9.68 -14.79
C SER A 200 9.90 8.95 -13.53
N LEU A 201 9.40 9.70 -12.55
CA LEU A 201 8.81 9.19 -11.30
C LEU A 201 7.34 9.61 -11.21
N PHE A 202 6.44 8.64 -11.01
CA PHE A 202 5.03 8.86 -10.77
C PHE A 202 4.65 8.41 -9.35
N ILE A 203 4.02 9.30 -8.59
CA ILE A 203 3.56 9.05 -7.21
C ILE A 203 2.06 9.19 -7.15
N ASN A 204 1.33 8.08 -6.98
CA ASN A 204 -0.10 8.10 -6.70
C ASN A 204 -0.34 8.23 -5.19
N ILE A 205 -0.95 9.33 -4.76
CA ILE A 205 -1.18 9.60 -3.35
C ILE A 205 -2.43 10.45 -3.14
N ALA A 206 -3.11 10.24 -2.00
CA ALA A 206 -4.19 11.10 -1.54
C ALA A 206 -3.84 11.77 -0.21
N ASP A 207 -4.45 12.93 0.03
CA ASP A 207 -4.30 13.62 1.31
C ASP A 207 -5.00 12.87 2.44
N THR A 208 -4.50 13.06 3.65
CA THR A 208 -5.09 12.54 4.88
C THR A 208 -5.95 13.60 5.54
N PHE A 209 -7.08 13.18 6.08
CA PHE A 209 -8.02 14.06 6.78
C PHE A 209 -8.22 13.60 8.23
N LYS A 210 -7.89 14.49 9.18
CA LYS A 210 -8.20 14.37 10.61
C LYS A 210 -9.14 15.53 11.02
N GLY A 211 -10.38 15.51 10.49
CA GLY A 211 -11.30 16.64 10.59
C GLY A 211 -11.04 17.71 9.52
N VAL A 212 -9.80 18.09 9.33
CA VAL A 212 -9.31 18.98 8.27
C VAL A 212 -8.29 18.27 7.39
N SER A 213 -7.94 18.84 6.24
CA SER A 213 -6.82 18.36 5.41
C SER A 213 -5.52 18.46 6.21
N CYS A 214 -4.70 17.39 6.15
CA CYS A 214 -3.38 17.38 6.77
C CYS A 214 -2.29 17.92 5.85
N LEU A 215 -2.66 18.27 4.60
CA LEU A 215 -1.77 18.84 3.58
C LEU A 215 -0.57 17.94 3.22
N VAL A 216 -0.69 16.62 3.41
CA VAL A 216 0.40 15.67 3.18
C VAL A 216 0.89 15.76 1.75
N THR A 217 -0.03 15.73 0.77
CA THR A 217 0.32 15.78 -0.65
C THR A 217 1.01 17.08 -1.04
N HIS A 218 0.52 18.22 -0.54
CA HIS A 218 1.08 19.53 -0.84
C HIS A 218 2.48 19.70 -0.27
N LYS A 219 2.68 19.32 1.00
CA LYS A 219 3.99 19.37 1.66
C LYS A 219 4.99 18.45 0.98
N LEU A 220 4.55 17.23 0.58
CA LEU A 220 5.40 16.29 -0.14
C LEU A 220 5.90 16.88 -1.46
N VAL A 221 5.01 17.48 -2.26
CA VAL A 221 5.40 18.09 -3.54
C VAL A 221 6.42 19.21 -3.33
N ILE A 222 6.20 20.07 -2.34
CA ILE A 222 7.13 21.18 -2.02
C ILE A 222 8.49 20.60 -1.62
N ALA A 223 8.52 19.65 -0.69
CA ALA A 223 9.77 19.02 -0.25
C ALA A 223 10.50 18.29 -1.38
N MET A 224 9.79 17.60 -2.27
CA MET A 224 10.40 16.96 -3.45
C MET A 224 11.09 18.00 -4.34
N VAL A 225 10.44 19.13 -4.61
CA VAL A 225 11.03 20.21 -5.43
C VAL A 225 12.24 20.81 -4.72
N GLU A 226 12.19 21.07 -3.42
CA GLU A 226 13.30 21.56 -2.61
C GLU A 226 14.50 20.58 -2.58
N ASN A 227 14.23 19.27 -2.79
CA ASN A 227 15.25 18.22 -2.90
C ASN A 227 15.64 17.91 -4.35
N GLY A 228 15.44 18.82 -5.29
CA GLY A 228 15.98 18.76 -6.65
C GLY A 228 15.13 18.00 -7.66
N TRP A 229 13.90 17.64 -7.34
CA TRP A 229 12.94 17.12 -8.31
C TRP A 229 12.22 18.26 -9.04
N HIS A 230 11.81 18.01 -10.27
CA HIS A 230 10.96 18.93 -11.03
C HIS A 230 9.58 18.31 -11.24
N LEU A 231 8.53 18.97 -10.77
CA LEU A 231 7.15 18.56 -11.03
C LEU A 231 6.75 19.01 -12.42
N VAL A 232 6.53 18.07 -13.33
CA VAL A 232 6.12 18.32 -14.73
C VAL A 232 4.67 17.91 -15.03
N GLY A 233 4.05 17.17 -14.12
CA GLY A 233 2.65 16.78 -14.24
C GLY A 233 1.97 16.60 -12.88
N ASP A 234 0.72 17.03 -12.81
CA ASP A 234 -0.15 16.89 -11.65
C ASP A 234 -1.48 16.32 -12.12
N TRP A 235 -1.52 14.99 -12.31
CA TRP A 235 -2.67 14.30 -12.86
C TRP A 235 -3.68 13.93 -11.78
N THR A 236 -4.92 13.73 -12.20
CA THR A 236 -6.00 13.35 -11.30
C THR A 236 -6.48 11.93 -11.63
N TRP A 237 -6.45 11.05 -10.66
CA TRP A 237 -7.22 9.81 -10.74
C TRP A 237 -8.64 10.06 -10.21
N LYS A 238 -9.62 10.03 -11.12
CA LYS A 238 -11.04 10.15 -10.81
C LYS A 238 -11.66 8.75 -10.63
N LYS A 239 -12.13 8.47 -9.42
CA LYS A 239 -12.75 7.18 -9.09
C LYS A 239 -14.21 7.16 -9.51
N THR A 240 -14.61 6.20 -10.34
CA THR A 240 -16.00 6.05 -10.78
C THR A 240 -16.89 5.38 -9.72
N ASN A 241 -16.28 4.70 -8.72
CA ASN A 241 -16.97 4.04 -7.60
C ASN A 241 -16.30 4.34 -6.25
N PRO A 242 -16.21 5.62 -5.83
CA PRO A 242 -15.56 5.98 -4.58
C PRO A 242 -16.29 5.32 -3.39
N LYS A 243 -15.54 4.99 -2.32
CA LYS A 243 -16.15 4.46 -1.10
C LYS A 243 -17.13 5.48 -0.52
N PRO A 244 -18.33 5.06 -0.14
CA PRO A 244 -19.23 5.91 0.63
C PRO A 244 -18.51 6.39 1.90
N VAL A 245 -18.52 7.69 2.13
CA VAL A 245 -18.08 8.27 3.39
C VAL A 245 -19.34 8.60 4.19
N GLY A 246 -19.34 8.27 5.48
CA GLY A 246 -20.47 8.56 6.36
C GLY A 246 -20.79 10.06 6.41
N LYS A 247 -21.60 10.49 7.37
CA LYS A 247 -21.95 11.92 7.54
C LYS A 247 -20.70 12.75 7.85
N ILE A 248 -20.16 13.41 6.84
CA ILE A 248 -19.02 14.33 6.97
C ILE A 248 -19.44 15.73 6.54
N LYS A 249 -18.87 16.77 7.17
CA LYS A 249 -19.14 18.18 6.82
C LYS A 249 -18.22 18.68 5.71
N ARG A 250 -17.96 17.86 4.68
CA ARG A 250 -17.13 18.21 3.52
C ARG A 250 -17.53 17.35 2.33
N LEU A 251 -17.06 17.67 1.14
CA LEU A 251 -17.24 16.84 -0.03
C LEU A 251 -16.45 15.52 0.14
N ALA A 252 -17.03 14.42 -0.35
CA ALA A 252 -16.36 13.13 -0.35
C ALA A 252 -15.13 13.16 -1.27
N PRO A 253 -13.99 12.58 -0.85
CA PRO A 253 -12.81 12.49 -1.72
C PRO A 253 -13.06 11.42 -2.80
N THR A 254 -13.31 11.88 -4.02
CA THR A 254 -13.54 11.03 -5.19
C THR A 254 -12.32 10.90 -6.07
N THR A 255 -11.27 11.67 -5.77
CA THR A 255 -10.06 11.73 -6.57
C THR A 255 -8.82 11.47 -5.73
N GLU A 256 -7.76 11.02 -6.39
CA GLU A 256 -6.38 11.01 -5.88
C GLU A 256 -5.48 11.74 -6.88
N ARG A 257 -4.27 12.08 -6.44
CA ARG A 257 -3.29 12.77 -7.29
C ARG A 257 -2.26 11.77 -7.80
N ILE A 258 -1.78 11.97 -9.02
CA ILE A 258 -0.65 11.27 -9.59
C ILE A 258 0.35 12.34 -10.01
N PHE A 259 1.37 12.55 -9.18
CA PHE A 259 2.41 13.54 -9.45
C PHE A 259 3.48 12.94 -10.34
N HIS A 260 3.82 13.65 -11.42
CA HIS A 260 4.90 13.28 -12.34
C HIS A 260 6.11 14.16 -12.09
N PHE A 261 7.17 13.55 -11.59
CA PHE A 261 8.46 14.20 -11.33
C PHE A 261 9.54 13.69 -12.29
N VAL A 262 10.49 14.58 -12.60
CA VAL A 262 11.67 14.28 -13.41
C VAL A 262 12.90 14.93 -12.79
N LYS A 263 14.11 14.45 -13.17
CA LYS A 263 15.37 15.07 -12.75
C LYS A 263 15.73 16.28 -13.62
N ASP A 264 15.49 16.20 -14.91
CA ASP A 264 15.73 17.28 -15.87
C ASP A 264 14.47 17.57 -16.71
N PRO A 265 13.81 18.73 -16.51
CA PRO A 265 12.57 19.06 -17.18
C PRO A 265 12.76 19.38 -18.68
N LYS A 266 14.00 19.46 -19.17
CA LYS A 266 14.31 19.74 -20.59
C LYS A 266 14.62 18.48 -21.38
N ASN A 267 15.08 17.42 -20.72
CA ASN A 267 15.64 16.26 -21.40
C ASN A 267 15.05 14.92 -20.92
N TYR A 268 13.86 14.91 -20.31
CA TYR A 268 13.21 13.65 -19.94
C TYR A 268 12.53 13.00 -21.16
N PHE A 269 12.51 11.66 -21.19
CA PHE A 269 11.83 10.91 -22.24
C PHE A 269 10.32 10.96 -22.03
N PHE A 270 9.60 11.39 -23.07
CA PHE A 270 8.14 11.53 -23.01
C PHE A 270 7.52 11.35 -24.39
N ARG A 271 6.45 10.56 -24.46
CA ARG A 271 5.58 10.40 -25.62
C ARG A 271 4.17 10.88 -25.26
N GLU A 272 3.56 11.67 -26.10
CA GLU A 272 2.19 12.11 -25.85
C GLU A 272 1.19 10.99 -26.14
N PHE A 273 0.14 10.92 -25.35
CA PHE A 273 -1.02 10.09 -25.61
C PHE A 273 -1.92 10.78 -26.64
N THR A 274 -2.11 10.16 -27.80
CA THR A 274 -2.72 10.81 -28.98
C THR A 274 -4.24 10.95 -28.92
N HIS A 275 -4.91 10.18 -28.05
CA HIS A 275 -6.37 10.17 -27.95
C HIS A 275 -6.94 11.25 -27.02
N TRP A 276 -6.10 11.99 -26.30
CA TRP A 276 -6.59 13.15 -25.57
C TRP A 276 -7.10 14.22 -26.51
N LYS A 277 -8.34 14.65 -26.30
CA LYS A 277 -8.97 15.70 -27.12
C LYS A 277 -8.25 17.03 -26.90
N GLN A 278 -7.46 17.43 -27.87
CA GLN A 278 -6.84 18.75 -27.88
C GLN A 278 -7.86 19.79 -28.32
N GLY A 279 -8.10 20.81 -27.51
CA GLY A 279 -8.83 22.02 -27.88
C GLY A 279 -10.35 22.05 -27.69
N GLU A 280 -11.03 20.92 -27.43
CA GLU A 280 -12.46 20.91 -27.08
C GLU A 280 -12.72 21.04 -25.56
N LEU A 281 -11.69 21.00 -24.75
CA LEU A 281 -11.77 21.00 -23.29
C LEU A 281 -12.35 22.26 -22.65
N PHE A 282 -12.37 23.37 -23.37
CA PHE A 282 -12.90 24.64 -22.89
C PHE A 282 -14.23 25.04 -23.51
N GLY A 283 -14.80 24.18 -24.34
CA GLY A 283 -16.20 24.28 -24.69
C GLY A 283 -17.05 23.98 -23.49
N ILE A 284 -17.46 25.02 -22.75
CA ILE A 284 -18.49 24.90 -21.72
C ILE A 284 -19.71 24.34 -22.43
N GLN A 285 -19.91 23.03 -22.38
CA GLN A 285 -21.20 22.43 -22.69
C GLN A 285 -22.19 22.89 -21.61
N ARG A 286 -22.80 24.04 -21.87
CA ARG A 286 -23.97 24.48 -21.13
C ARG A 286 -25.11 23.51 -21.47
N GLY A 287 -25.43 22.66 -20.51
CA GLY A 287 -26.66 21.89 -20.53
C GLY A 287 -26.52 20.51 -21.17
N CYS A 288 -25.90 19.59 -20.49
CA CYS A 288 -26.21 18.18 -20.68
C CYS A 288 -27.10 17.71 -19.54
N ASN A 289 -28.40 18.03 -19.65
CA ASN A 289 -29.45 17.39 -18.87
C ASN A 289 -29.95 16.11 -19.54
N ASP A 290 -29.08 15.39 -20.20
CA ASP A 290 -29.36 14.05 -20.71
C ASP A 290 -28.41 13.04 -20.08
N ALA A 291 -28.57 12.83 -18.79
CA ALA A 291 -28.25 11.55 -18.21
C ALA A 291 -29.27 10.52 -18.78
N LYS A 292 -29.21 10.26 -20.07
CA LYS A 292 -29.69 8.99 -20.59
C LYS A 292 -28.92 7.95 -19.84
N SER A 293 -29.65 7.10 -19.10
CA SER A 293 -29.16 5.82 -18.60
C SER A 293 -28.58 5.08 -19.81
N GLY A 294 -27.36 5.44 -20.18
CA GLY A 294 -26.58 4.71 -21.17
C GLY A 294 -26.48 3.28 -20.65
N ASP A 295 -26.72 2.36 -21.54
CA ASP A 295 -26.49 0.94 -21.35
C ASP A 295 -25.27 0.77 -20.45
N LYS A 296 -25.43 -0.08 -19.43
CA LYS A 296 -24.31 -0.52 -18.61
C LYS A 296 -23.29 -1.13 -19.58
N LYS A 297 -22.38 -0.30 -20.12
CA LYS A 297 -21.24 -0.80 -20.86
C LYS A 297 -20.65 -1.89 -19.99
N ASP A 298 -20.54 -3.09 -20.54
CA ASP A 298 -19.99 -4.24 -19.85
C ASP A 298 -18.66 -3.79 -19.25
N ARG A 299 -18.61 -3.68 -17.91
CA ARG A 299 -17.39 -3.27 -17.22
C ARG A 299 -16.31 -4.24 -17.64
N VAL A 300 -15.30 -3.71 -18.32
CA VAL A 300 -14.16 -4.50 -18.77
C VAL A 300 -13.64 -5.26 -17.56
N LYS A 301 -13.83 -6.57 -17.55
CA LYS A 301 -13.36 -7.43 -16.47
C LYS A 301 -11.85 -7.53 -16.60
N TRP A 302 -11.14 -6.99 -15.64
CA TRP A 302 -9.70 -7.15 -15.57
C TRP A 302 -9.35 -8.64 -15.65
N SER A 303 -8.51 -9.02 -16.61
CA SER A 303 -8.11 -10.41 -16.85
C SER A 303 -6.63 -10.44 -17.22
N LEU A 304 -5.88 -11.36 -16.63
CA LEU A 304 -4.48 -11.61 -17.00
C LEU A 304 -4.33 -12.19 -18.43
N LYS A 305 -5.44 -12.67 -19.00
CA LYS A 305 -5.45 -13.41 -20.27
C LYS A 305 -5.79 -12.50 -21.44
N LYS A 306 -5.48 -11.59 -21.91
CA LYS A 306 -5.70 -10.72 -23.08
C LYS A 306 -5.32 -9.28 -22.73
N PRO A 307 -4.05 -9.08 -22.35
CA PRO A 307 -3.61 -7.78 -21.86
C PRO A 307 -3.80 -6.67 -22.92
N ILE A 308 -3.45 -6.90 -24.18
CA ILE A 308 -3.57 -5.89 -25.24
C ILE A 308 -5.02 -5.40 -25.41
N LYS A 309 -5.99 -6.34 -25.49
CA LYS A 309 -7.40 -5.95 -25.58
C LYS A 309 -7.81 -5.09 -24.38
N ARG A 310 -7.40 -5.48 -23.18
CA ARG A 310 -7.69 -4.76 -21.94
C ARG A 310 -7.08 -3.37 -21.92
N PHE A 311 -5.86 -3.21 -22.43
CA PHE A 311 -5.20 -1.92 -22.53
C PHE A 311 -5.94 -1.02 -23.52
N LYS A 312 -6.30 -1.52 -24.71
CA LYS A 312 -7.10 -0.77 -25.68
C LYS A 312 -8.45 -0.34 -25.09
N ASP A 313 -9.20 -1.27 -24.51
CA ASP A 313 -10.49 -0.98 -23.87
C ASP A 313 -10.38 0.13 -22.79
N PHE A 314 -9.25 0.18 -22.05
CA PHE A 314 -9.00 1.25 -21.09
C PHE A 314 -8.57 2.55 -21.78
N LEU A 315 -7.63 2.50 -22.72
CA LEU A 315 -7.08 3.68 -23.39
C LEU A 315 -8.15 4.42 -24.20
N ASP A 316 -9.07 3.70 -24.85
CA ASP A 316 -10.19 4.27 -25.60
C ASP A 316 -11.16 5.10 -24.72
N GLU A 317 -11.20 4.84 -23.43
CA GLU A 317 -12.04 5.56 -22.47
C GLU A 317 -11.39 6.84 -21.91
N GLN A 318 -10.07 7.05 -22.13
CA GLN A 318 -9.33 8.20 -21.61
C GLN A 318 -9.33 9.35 -22.62
N ASP A 319 -10.11 10.37 -22.39
CA ASP A 319 -10.27 11.49 -23.32
C ASP A 319 -9.86 12.86 -22.74
N VAL A 320 -9.61 12.95 -21.44
CA VAL A 320 -9.25 14.20 -20.75
C VAL A 320 -7.80 14.20 -20.33
N GLN A 321 -7.02 15.13 -20.87
CA GLN A 321 -5.59 15.25 -20.56
C GLN A 321 -5.35 15.44 -19.05
N GLY A 322 -4.43 14.63 -18.50
CA GLY A 322 -4.09 14.66 -17.09
C GLY A 322 -5.16 14.09 -16.14
N VAL A 323 -6.19 13.44 -16.68
CA VAL A 323 -7.20 12.74 -15.89
C VAL A 323 -7.23 11.27 -16.27
N ILE A 324 -7.02 10.41 -15.30
CA ILE A 324 -7.24 8.96 -15.43
C ILE A 324 -8.57 8.65 -14.75
N GLU A 325 -9.54 8.15 -15.50
CA GLU A 325 -10.84 7.78 -14.97
C GLU A 325 -10.99 6.25 -14.88
N GLY A 326 -11.47 5.76 -13.76
CA GLY A 326 -11.70 4.34 -13.60
C GLY A 326 -12.18 3.93 -12.20
N ALA A 327 -12.63 2.69 -12.10
CA ALA A 327 -13.10 2.15 -10.83
C ALA A 327 -11.94 1.91 -9.86
N ALA A 328 -12.17 2.22 -8.59
CA ALA A 328 -11.28 1.77 -7.52
C ALA A 328 -11.14 0.24 -7.55
N PHE A 329 -10.03 -0.24 -7.00
CA PHE A 329 -9.67 -1.65 -7.06
C PHE A 329 -10.79 -2.60 -6.58
N ASN A 330 -10.95 -3.73 -7.31
CA ASN A 330 -11.89 -4.79 -6.96
C ASN A 330 -11.14 -6.04 -6.43
N TRP A 331 -11.36 -6.38 -5.19
CA TRP A 331 -10.77 -7.56 -4.51
C TRP A 331 -11.00 -8.90 -5.21
N ALA A 332 -12.08 -9.00 -6.00
CA ALA A 332 -12.41 -10.25 -6.70
C ALA A 332 -11.29 -10.70 -7.65
N GLU A 333 -10.46 -9.79 -8.14
CA GLU A 333 -9.36 -10.10 -9.06
C GLU A 333 -8.22 -10.80 -8.32
N LEU A 334 -7.79 -10.26 -7.18
CA LEU A 334 -6.72 -10.89 -6.39
C LEU A 334 -7.15 -12.26 -5.82
N ARG A 335 -8.41 -12.40 -5.43
CA ARG A 335 -8.94 -13.68 -4.93
C ARG A 335 -8.98 -14.79 -5.97
N LYS A 336 -8.85 -14.49 -7.25
CA LYS A 336 -8.69 -15.50 -8.29
C LYS A 336 -7.28 -16.12 -8.28
N ILE A 337 -6.29 -15.35 -7.83
CA ILE A 337 -4.90 -15.79 -7.69
C ILE A 337 -4.73 -16.53 -6.37
N ASP A 338 -5.13 -15.92 -5.27
CA ASP A 338 -5.09 -16.52 -3.94
C ASP A 338 -6.29 -16.05 -3.09
N LYS A 339 -7.16 -17.00 -2.71
CA LYS A 339 -8.38 -16.71 -1.94
C LYS A 339 -8.10 -16.27 -0.51
N SER A 340 -6.97 -16.66 0.05
CA SER A 340 -6.59 -16.39 1.43
C SER A 340 -5.96 -15.01 1.61
N TYR A 341 -5.45 -14.42 0.52
CA TYR A 341 -4.71 -13.15 0.58
C TYR A 341 -5.61 -11.94 0.87
N LYS A 342 -5.17 -11.10 1.79
CA LYS A 342 -5.88 -9.88 2.22
C LYS A 342 -4.91 -8.70 2.25
N HIS A 343 -4.72 -8.03 1.13
CA HIS A 343 -3.98 -6.77 1.10
C HIS A 343 -4.89 -5.59 1.48
N LEU A 344 -4.34 -4.60 2.17
CA LEU A 344 -5.16 -3.50 2.69
C LEU A 344 -5.59 -2.50 1.62
N ALA A 345 -4.82 -2.31 0.55
CA ALA A 345 -5.09 -1.25 -0.43
C ALA A 345 -4.37 -1.38 -1.77
N PRO A 346 -4.60 -2.41 -2.57
CA PRO A 346 -4.04 -2.45 -3.92
C PRO A 346 -4.65 -1.32 -4.77
N TYR A 347 -3.84 -0.71 -5.63
CA TYR A 347 -4.37 0.19 -6.65
C TYR A 347 -4.69 -0.57 -7.95
N PRO A 348 -5.59 -0.04 -8.81
CA PRO A 348 -6.00 -0.71 -10.03
C PRO A 348 -4.86 -0.83 -11.05
N ALA A 349 -4.82 -1.93 -11.79
CA ALA A 349 -3.78 -2.18 -12.78
C ALA A 349 -3.83 -1.26 -14.01
N TYR A 350 -4.87 -0.46 -14.18
CA TYR A 350 -4.90 0.54 -15.25
C TYR A 350 -4.11 1.82 -14.91
N LEU A 351 -3.84 2.11 -13.62
CA LEU A 351 -3.13 3.33 -13.23
C LEU A 351 -1.71 3.45 -13.79
N PRO A 352 -0.88 2.39 -13.80
CA PRO A 352 0.46 2.50 -14.36
C PRO A 352 0.54 2.43 -15.89
N ILE A 353 -0.56 2.17 -16.62
CA ILE A 353 -0.53 2.01 -18.08
C ILE A 353 0.02 3.26 -18.77
N LEU A 354 -0.64 4.41 -18.60
CA LEU A 354 -0.23 5.66 -19.23
C LEU A 354 1.16 6.12 -18.76
N PRO A 355 1.47 6.16 -17.45
CA PRO A 355 2.83 6.43 -16.98
C PRO A 355 3.91 5.60 -17.69
N ILE A 356 3.74 4.29 -17.80
CA ILE A 356 4.72 3.39 -18.41
C ILE A 356 4.81 3.63 -19.91
N LEU A 357 3.67 3.69 -20.63
CA LEU A 357 3.65 3.91 -22.08
C LEU A 357 4.27 5.24 -22.49
N MET A 358 4.00 6.31 -21.74
CA MET A 358 4.46 7.66 -22.06
C MET A 358 5.94 7.89 -21.76
N THR A 359 6.53 7.16 -20.79
CA THR A 359 7.87 7.50 -20.28
C THR A 359 8.89 6.37 -20.38
N SER A 360 8.55 5.27 -21.07
CA SER A 360 9.49 4.16 -21.30
C SER A 360 9.30 3.51 -22.67
N LYS A 361 10.29 2.73 -23.11
CA LYS A 361 10.28 1.88 -24.31
C LYS A 361 10.24 0.41 -23.95
N ILE A 362 9.88 -0.46 -24.88
CA ILE A 362 10.02 -1.91 -24.74
C ILE A 362 11.46 -2.23 -24.33
N GLY A 363 11.63 -3.08 -23.33
CA GLY A 363 12.92 -3.47 -22.74
C GLY A 363 13.45 -2.55 -21.64
N ASP A 364 12.90 -1.34 -21.45
CA ASP A 364 13.26 -0.48 -20.31
C ASP A 364 12.85 -1.08 -18.97
N THR A 365 13.47 -0.61 -17.89
CA THR A 365 13.16 -1.06 -16.52
C THR A 365 12.19 -0.11 -15.82
N VAL A 366 11.14 -0.69 -15.25
CA VAL A 366 10.14 -0.03 -14.40
C VAL A 366 10.33 -0.48 -12.95
N LEU A 367 10.33 0.46 -12.01
CA LEU A 367 10.51 0.22 -10.58
C LEU A 367 9.28 0.64 -9.78
N ASP A 368 8.94 -0.19 -8.79
CA ASP A 368 7.98 0.14 -7.73
C ASP A 368 8.57 -0.24 -6.36
N ILE A 369 8.92 0.75 -5.54
CA ILE A 369 9.52 0.52 -4.22
C ILE A 369 8.52 0.21 -3.11
N PHE A 370 7.21 0.26 -3.42
CA PHE A 370 6.10 -0.13 -2.54
C PHE A 370 5.18 -1.11 -3.27
N SER A 371 5.77 -2.17 -3.83
CA SER A 371 5.15 -2.99 -4.89
C SER A 371 3.89 -3.75 -4.45
N GLY A 372 3.73 -3.99 -3.14
CA GLY A 372 2.54 -4.65 -2.59
C GLY A 372 2.19 -5.93 -3.34
N THR A 373 1.09 -5.90 -4.06
CA THR A 373 0.58 -7.05 -4.86
C THR A 373 1.20 -7.18 -6.25
N GLY A 374 2.24 -6.41 -6.59
CA GLY A 374 2.91 -6.47 -7.89
C GLY A 374 2.12 -5.88 -9.05
N THR A 375 1.26 -4.90 -8.80
CA THR A 375 0.41 -4.31 -9.84
C THR A 375 1.22 -3.57 -10.91
N THR A 376 2.19 -2.75 -10.51
CA THR A 376 3.10 -2.06 -11.44
C THR A 376 3.90 -3.06 -12.26
N ALA A 377 4.44 -4.10 -11.61
CA ALA A 377 5.24 -5.12 -12.28
C ALA A 377 4.43 -5.93 -13.29
N GLU A 378 3.18 -6.31 -12.97
CA GLU A 378 2.28 -6.96 -13.93
C GLU A 378 2.16 -6.14 -15.21
N VAL A 379 1.83 -4.86 -15.08
CA VAL A 379 1.59 -4.00 -16.25
C VAL A 379 2.89 -3.74 -17.02
N ALA A 380 4.01 -3.55 -16.32
CA ALA A 380 5.32 -3.39 -16.96
C ALA A 380 5.67 -4.59 -17.85
N LEU A 381 5.56 -5.81 -17.32
CA LEU A 381 5.81 -7.03 -18.09
C LEU A 381 4.87 -7.18 -19.29
N GLN A 382 3.58 -6.91 -19.10
CA GLN A 382 2.58 -7.00 -20.18
C GLN A 382 2.75 -5.92 -21.26
N LEU A 383 3.49 -4.86 -20.96
CA LEU A 383 3.89 -3.83 -21.90
C LEU A 383 5.33 -4.04 -22.42
N GLY A 384 5.94 -5.21 -22.18
CA GLY A 384 7.28 -5.54 -22.68
C GLY A 384 8.43 -4.86 -21.95
N ARG A 385 8.20 -4.34 -20.75
CA ARG A 385 9.23 -3.74 -19.89
C ARG A 385 9.74 -4.76 -18.88
N ASN A 386 10.95 -4.53 -18.37
CA ASN A 386 11.41 -5.23 -17.18
C ASN A 386 10.81 -4.57 -15.93
N ALA A 387 10.64 -5.35 -14.87
CA ALA A 387 10.03 -4.87 -13.63
C ALA A 387 10.91 -5.17 -12.40
N ILE A 388 11.05 -4.19 -11.51
CA ILE A 388 11.66 -4.39 -10.20
C ILE A 388 10.66 -3.93 -9.14
N GLY A 389 10.42 -4.78 -8.13
CA GLY A 389 9.53 -4.50 -7.03
C GLY A 389 10.20 -4.69 -5.67
N TYR A 390 9.95 -3.77 -4.73
CA TYR A 390 10.35 -3.89 -3.33
C TYR A 390 9.11 -3.83 -2.44
N ASP A 391 9.09 -4.65 -1.41
CA ASP A 391 8.13 -4.56 -0.32
C ASP A 391 8.72 -5.22 0.94
N THR A 392 8.43 -4.67 2.10
CA THR A 392 8.86 -5.24 3.37
C THR A 392 7.95 -6.37 3.85
N ASP A 393 6.75 -6.52 3.28
CA ASP A 393 5.82 -7.59 3.60
C ASP A 393 6.11 -8.86 2.78
N PRO A 394 6.65 -9.94 3.38
CA PRO A 394 6.95 -11.17 2.66
C PRO A 394 5.70 -11.82 2.05
N VAL A 395 4.52 -11.63 2.65
CA VAL A 395 3.27 -12.20 2.14
C VAL A 395 2.87 -11.48 0.85
N SER A 396 3.06 -10.16 0.78
CA SER A 396 2.83 -9.37 -0.42
C SER A 396 3.79 -9.75 -1.54
N ILE A 397 5.07 -9.93 -1.23
CA ILE A 397 6.10 -10.35 -2.20
C ILE A 397 5.82 -11.76 -2.74
N GLU A 398 5.47 -12.72 -1.87
CA GLU A 398 5.09 -14.07 -2.31
C GLU A 398 3.84 -14.06 -3.20
N PHE A 399 2.84 -13.24 -2.84
CA PHE A 399 1.66 -13.05 -3.68
C PHE A 399 2.01 -12.43 -5.04
N SER A 400 2.87 -11.40 -5.04
CA SER A 400 3.36 -10.75 -6.26
C SER A 400 4.05 -11.76 -7.18
N LYS A 401 4.88 -12.63 -6.62
CA LYS A 401 5.52 -13.72 -7.39
C LYS A 401 4.49 -14.61 -8.06
N LYS A 402 3.51 -15.13 -7.30
CA LYS A 402 2.41 -15.96 -7.86
C LYS A 402 1.67 -15.25 -9.00
N ARG A 403 1.44 -13.94 -8.84
CA ARG A 403 0.79 -13.11 -9.85
C ARG A 403 1.65 -13.00 -11.12
N LEU A 404 2.94 -12.72 -10.98
CA LEU A 404 3.84 -12.55 -12.11
C LEU A 404 4.13 -13.88 -12.84
N ASP A 405 4.21 -15.00 -12.12
CA ASP A 405 4.30 -16.33 -12.74
C ASP A 405 3.10 -16.64 -13.67
N LEU A 406 1.90 -16.12 -13.32
CA LEU A 406 0.71 -16.21 -14.18
C LEU A 406 0.75 -15.22 -15.36
N VAL A 407 1.36 -14.08 -15.17
CA VAL A 407 1.56 -13.07 -16.22
C VAL A 407 2.53 -13.59 -17.28
N GLU A 408 3.66 -14.18 -16.88
CA GLU A 408 4.66 -14.76 -17.81
C GLU A 408 4.05 -15.77 -18.80
N GLN A 409 3.04 -16.51 -18.37
CA GLN A 409 2.34 -17.48 -19.24
C GLN A 409 1.49 -16.84 -20.33
N ASN A 410 1.28 -15.53 -20.30
CA ASN A 410 0.35 -14.80 -21.16
C ASN A 410 0.91 -13.44 -21.63
N LEU A 411 2.23 -13.33 -21.76
CA LEU A 411 2.86 -12.10 -22.24
C LEU A 411 2.50 -11.86 -23.72
N PRO A 412 2.18 -10.62 -24.10
CA PRO A 412 2.04 -10.27 -25.50
C PRO A 412 3.39 -10.33 -26.24
N SER A 413 3.34 -10.50 -27.54
CA SER A 413 4.52 -10.31 -28.38
C SER A 413 4.93 -8.84 -28.46
N ASN A 414 6.20 -8.59 -28.77
CA ASN A 414 6.68 -7.22 -28.97
C ASN A 414 5.96 -6.53 -30.14
N ASP A 415 5.53 -7.27 -31.17
CA ASP A 415 4.77 -6.70 -32.29
C ASP A 415 3.40 -6.21 -31.84
N GLU A 416 2.66 -6.99 -31.04
CA GLU A 416 1.38 -6.57 -30.47
C GLU A 416 1.51 -5.34 -29.56
N ILE A 417 2.62 -5.24 -28.81
CA ILE A 417 2.89 -4.07 -27.97
C ILE A 417 3.26 -2.87 -28.83
N SER A 418 4.08 -3.05 -29.86
CA SER A 418 4.47 -1.98 -30.80
C SER A 418 3.25 -1.44 -31.54
N ASP A 419 2.34 -2.30 -31.98
CA ASP A 419 1.08 -1.89 -32.61
C ASP A 419 0.23 -1.05 -31.65
N LEU A 420 0.14 -1.44 -30.37
CA LEU A 420 -0.54 -0.67 -29.33
C LEU A 420 0.11 0.71 -29.15
N GLU A 421 1.44 0.76 -29.06
CA GLU A 421 2.18 2.01 -28.89
C GLU A 421 1.99 2.94 -30.10
N ASN A 422 2.07 2.42 -31.32
CA ASN A 422 1.86 3.19 -32.54
C ASN A 422 0.44 3.76 -32.65
N GLU A 423 -0.55 3.06 -32.14
CA GLU A 423 -1.94 3.50 -32.14
C GLU A 423 -2.19 4.64 -31.16
N TYR A 424 -1.60 4.59 -29.96
CA TYR A 424 -1.96 5.47 -28.86
C TYR A 424 -0.90 6.52 -28.49
N MET A 425 0.35 6.38 -28.92
CA MET A 425 1.44 7.27 -28.54
C MET A 425 2.03 7.98 -29.75
N THR A 426 2.52 9.23 -29.54
CA THR A 426 3.34 9.90 -30.54
C THR A 426 4.66 9.15 -30.75
N ALA A 427 5.29 9.35 -31.92
CA ALA A 427 6.65 8.86 -32.15
C ALA A 427 7.61 9.42 -31.08
N ALA A 428 8.59 8.61 -30.68
CA ALA A 428 9.56 8.96 -29.65
C ALA A 428 10.66 9.90 -30.16
#